data_cd86f5a63e64d6c6e1ec9ad9b6a509e1
#
_entry.id   cd86f5a63e64d6c6e1ec9ad9b6a509e1
#
_cell.length_a   1.000
_cell.length_b   1.000
_cell.length_c   1.000
_cell.angle_alpha   90.00
_cell.angle_beta   90.00
_cell.angle_gamma   90.00
#
_symmetry.space_group_name_H-M   'P 1'
#
loop_
_entity.id
_entity.type
_entity.pdbx_description
1 polymer ?
#
loop_
_entity_poly.entity_id
_entity_poly.type
_entity_poly.pdbx_seq_one_letter_code
_entity_poly.pdbx_strand_id
1 'polypeptide(L)'
;SEAMHRNFNFLRRGVNDRVEDIHHQRDLRMRLVPILDEENHICEIINLEHYVTKLPIDAVLMAGGKGERLRPLTEKTPKPLIKVGDKCIIDYNIDRLLSYGLNHISVTVNYLGDQIEEHFREERDGVKIVTVREPKYLGTIGSIKFVETFYNDTVLVMNSDLFTNIEI
;
A
#
# COMPACT_ATOMS: atom_id res chain seq x y z
N SER A 1 -0.92 43.07 -9.13
CA SER A 1 -1.26 42.26 -10.33
C SER A 1 -0.03 41.89 -11.19
N GLU A 2 1.18 42.36 -10.88
CA GLU A 2 2.39 41.98 -11.62
C GLU A 2 3.04 40.66 -11.18
N ALA A 3 2.58 40.04 -10.11
CA ALA A 3 3.16 38.80 -9.55
C ALA A 3 2.52 37.51 -10.06
N MET A 4 1.58 37.59 -10.99
CA MET A 4 0.83 36.43 -11.46
C MET A 4 1.37 35.95 -12.81
N HIS A 5 2.02 34.78 -12.83
CA HIS A 5 2.33 34.07 -14.06
C HIS A 5 1.05 33.67 -14.80
N ARG A 6 0.86 34.21 -16.00
CA ARG A 6 -0.32 33.87 -16.84
C ARG A 6 -0.17 32.56 -17.63
N ASN A 7 1.07 32.11 -17.86
CA ASN A 7 1.38 30.86 -18.50
C ASN A 7 1.83 29.87 -17.41
N PHE A 8 0.94 28.99 -16.97
CA PHE A 8 1.24 27.92 -16.05
C PHE A 8 0.75 26.58 -16.62
N ASN A 9 1.42 25.51 -16.28
CA ASN A 9 1.02 24.18 -16.67
C ASN A 9 -0.19 23.74 -15.83
N PHE A 10 -1.18 23.19 -16.49
CA PHE A 10 -2.39 22.65 -15.87
C PHE A 10 -2.87 21.41 -16.61
N LEU A 11 -3.68 20.60 -15.96
CA LEU A 11 -4.40 19.49 -16.55
C LEU A 11 -5.89 19.80 -16.59
N ARG A 12 -6.65 19.13 -17.47
CA ARG A 12 -8.11 19.23 -17.56
C ARG A 12 -8.76 17.92 -17.14
N ARG A 13 -9.74 18.02 -16.26
CA ARG A 13 -10.49 16.87 -15.78
C ARG A 13 -11.16 16.14 -16.94
N GLY A 14 -10.94 14.80 -17.01
CA GLY A 14 -11.49 13.94 -18.05
C GLY A 14 -10.84 14.07 -19.44
N VAL A 15 -9.86 14.96 -19.61
CA VAL A 15 -9.18 15.17 -20.90
C VAL A 15 -7.73 14.70 -20.86
N ASN A 16 -6.93 15.26 -19.97
CA ASN A 16 -5.51 14.96 -19.82
C ASN A 16 -5.09 14.89 -18.35
N ASP A 17 -5.95 14.30 -17.51
CA ASP A 17 -5.71 14.06 -16.07
C ASP A 17 -5.42 12.58 -15.76
N ARG A 18 -4.99 11.82 -16.77
CA ARG A 18 -4.58 10.43 -16.61
C ARG A 18 -3.22 10.34 -15.93
N VAL A 19 -2.91 9.18 -15.39
CA VAL A 19 -1.64 8.90 -14.70
C VAL A 19 -0.43 9.28 -15.57
N GLU A 20 -0.46 8.98 -16.87
CA GLU A 20 0.60 9.31 -17.82
C GLU A 20 0.82 10.83 -17.97
N ASP A 21 -0.27 11.58 -18.03
CA ASP A 21 -0.24 13.04 -18.11
C ASP A 21 0.36 13.66 -16.84
N ILE A 22 0.00 13.10 -15.68
CA ILE A 22 0.51 13.53 -14.38
C ILE A 22 2.01 13.20 -14.25
N HIS A 23 2.45 12.02 -14.70
CA HIS A 23 3.88 11.65 -14.75
C HIS A 23 4.67 12.59 -15.65
N HIS A 24 4.13 12.97 -16.81
CA HIS A 24 4.76 13.95 -17.68
C HIS A 24 4.99 15.31 -16.98
N GLN A 25 4.03 15.77 -16.14
CA GLN A 25 4.23 16.99 -15.34
C GLN A 25 5.35 16.82 -14.30
N ARG A 26 5.53 15.63 -13.74
CA ARG A 26 6.64 15.29 -12.84
C ARG A 26 7.99 15.39 -13.57
N ASP A 27 8.09 14.88 -14.80
CA ASP A 27 9.29 14.98 -15.62
C ASP A 27 9.67 16.43 -15.93
N LEU A 28 8.67 17.33 -16.03
CA LEU A 28 8.85 18.79 -16.14
C LEU A 28 9.22 19.45 -14.80
N ARG A 29 9.49 18.67 -13.73
CA ARG A 29 9.85 19.15 -12.38
C ARG A 29 8.81 20.06 -11.72
N MET A 30 7.56 19.89 -12.08
CA MET A 30 6.46 20.59 -11.42
C MET A 30 6.25 20.00 -10.01
N ARG A 31 5.94 20.85 -9.02
CA ARG A 31 5.58 20.41 -7.67
C ARG A 31 4.08 20.33 -7.48
N LEU A 32 3.39 21.35 -7.98
CA LEU A 32 1.94 21.49 -7.88
C LEU A 32 1.36 21.64 -9.28
N VAL A 33 0.36 20.83 -9.59
CA VAL A 33 -0.34 20.90 -10.89
C VAL A 33 -1.82 21.11 -10.63
N PRO A 34 -2.40 22.24 -11.04
CA PRO A 34 -3.84 22.45 -10.98
C PRO A 34 -4.55 21.63 -12.05
N ILE A 35 -5.69 21.06 -11.66
CA ILE A 35 -6.67 20.48 -12.58
C ILE A 35 -7.82 21.45 -12.73
N LEU A 36 -8.15 21.78 -13.97
CA LEU A 36 -9.25 22.67 -14.31
C LEU A 36 -10.47 21.89 -14.78
N ASP A 37 -11.65 22.41 -14.48
CA ASP A 37 -12.91 21.97 -15.07
C ASP A 37 -13.14 22.55 -16.47
N GLU A 38 -14.30 22.30 -17.06
CA GLU A 38 -14.67 22.80 -18.38
C GLU A 38 -14.80 24.34 -18.43
N GLU A 39 -15.08 24.98 -17.28
CA GLU A 39 -15.25 26.44 -17.14
C GLU A 39 -13.95 27.15 -16.76
N ASN A 40 -12.80 26.43 -16.74
CA ASN A 40 -11.46 26.91 -16.31
C ASN A 40 -11.35 27.27 -14.82
N HIS A 41 -12.21 26.74 -13.96
CA HIS A 41 -12.02 26.84 -12.53
C HIS A 41 -11.08 25.71 -12.03
N ILE A 42 -10.28 26.01 -11.02
CA ILE A 42 -9.44 24.99 -10.36
C ILE A 42 -10.37 24.10 -9.52
N CYS A 43 -10.51 22.84 -9.92
CA CYS A 43 -11.29 21.84 -9.18
C CYS A 43 -10.42 20.95 -8.29
N GLU A 44 -9.11 20.87 -8.57
CA GLU A 44 -8.16 20.10 -7.78
C GLU A 44 -6.75 20.63 -7.93
N ILE A 45 -5.88 20.40 -6.94
CA ILE A 45 -4.45 20.67 -7.03
C ILE A 45 -3.71 19.41 -6.65
N ILE A 46 -2.93 18.83 -7.59
CA ILE A 46 -2.09 17.67 -7.35
C ILE A 46 -0.73 18.14 -6.85
N ASN A 47 -0.32 17.62 -5.68
CA ASN A 47 1.04 17.77 -5.21
C ASN A 47 1.88 16.58 -5.68
N LEU A 48 2.75 16.79 -6.68
CA LEU A 48 3.56 15.74 -7.29
C LEU A 48 4.68 15.19 -6.38
N GLU A 49 5.03 15.90 -5.31
CA GLU A 49 5.98 15.39 -4.30
C GLU A 49 5.37 14.23 -3.48
N HIS A 50 4.04 14.26 -3.32
CA HIS A 50 3.28 13.26 -2.57
C HIS A 50 2.35 12.43 -3.45
N TYR A 51 2.37 12.67 -4.76
CA TYR A 51 1.56 11.90 -5.69
C TYR A 51 2.18 10.54 -5.93
N VAL A 52 1.55 9.52 -5.41
CA VAL A 52 1.91 8.13 -5.62
C VAL A 52 0.90 7.53 -6.59
N THR A 53 1.39 6.80 -7.58
CA THR A 53 0.53 6.08 -8.53
C THR A 53 -0.35 5.09 -7.77
N LYS A 54 -1.66 5.18 -7.94
CA LYS A 54 -2.57 4.16 -7.43
C LYS A 54 -2.48 2.92 -8.30
N LEU A 55 -2.13 1.80 -7.69
CA LEU A 55 -2.01 0.53 -8.38
C LEU A 55 -3.31 -0.27 -8.27
N PRO A 56 -3.97 -0.63 -9.39
CA PRO A 56 -5.16 -1.49 -9.38
C PRO A 56 -4.75 -2.96 -9.21
N ILE A 57 -4.18 -3.29 -8.05
CA ILE A 57 -3.71 -4.63 -7.72
C ILE A 57 -4.17 -5.01 -6.31
N ASP A 58 -4.29 -6.30 -6.05
CA ASP A 58 -4.47 -6.85 -4.72
C ASP A 58 -3.10 -7.17 -4.11
N ALA A 59 -3.01 -7.22 -2.79
CA ALA A 59 -1.79 -7.63 -2.10
C ALA A 59 -2.05 -8.78 -1.13
N VAL A 60 -1.09 -9.71 -1.06
CA VAL A 60 -1.05 -10.78 -0.07
C VAL A 60 0.28 -10.75 0.65
N LEU A 61 0.24 -10.48 1.96
CA LEU A 61 1.40 -10.55 2.85
C LEU A 61 1.42 -11.88 3.56
N MET A 62 2.53 -12.60 3.44
CA MET A 62 2.70 -13.90 4.08
C MET A 62 3.28 -13.74 5.48
N ALA A 63 2.49 -14.07 6.51
CA ALA A 63 2.81 -13.89 7.92
C ALA A 63 2.74 -15.18 8.76
N GLY A 64 2.65 -16.36 8.12
CA GLY A 64 2.47 -17.66 8.80
C GLY A 64 3.76 -18.28 9.37
N GLY A 65 4.92 -17.68 9.15
CA GLY A 65 6.22 -18.25 9.53
C GLY A 65 6.52 -18.19 11.03
N LYS A 66 7.20 -19.24 11.56
CA LYS A 66 7.59 -19.34 12.99
C LYS A 66 8.71 -18.39 13.43
N GLY A 67 9.48 -17.83 12.48
CA GLY A 67 10.58 -16.92 12.79
C GLY A 67 11.70 -17.52 13.65
N GLU A 68 11.99 -18.83 13.51
CA GLU A 68 12.89 -19.61 14.39
C GLU A 68 14.28 -19.01 14.57
N ARG A 69 14.80 -18.28 13.56
CA ARG A 69 16.10 -17.63 13.60
C ARG A 69 16.18 -16.45 14.58
N LEU A 70 15.03 -15.92 14.98
CA LEU A 70 14.93 -14.77 15.89
C LEU A 70 14.54 -15.18 17.32
N ARG A 71 14.56 -16.48 17.65
CA ARG A 71 14.33 -16.93 19.02
C ARG A 71 15.40 -16.37 19.97
N PRO A 72 15.01 -16.00 21.19
CA PRO A 72 13.71 -16.23 21.86
C PRO A 72 12.64 -15.19 21.58
N LEU A 73 12.92 -14.13 20.80
CA LEU A 73 11.97 -13.03 20.53
C LEU A 73 10.65 -13.52 19.91
N THR A 74 10.75 -14.52 19.03
CA THR A 74 9.59 -15.04 18.29
C THR A 74 8.85 -16.17 19.01
N GLU A 75 9.19 -16.51 20.24
CA GLU A 75 8.48 -17.54 21.02
C GLU A 75 7.09 -17.04 21.49
N LYS A 76 6.99 -15.75 21.79
CA LYS A 76 5.77 -15.13 22.32
C LYS A 76 5.15 -14.08 21.40
N THR A 77 5.90 -13.61 20.41
CA THR A 77 5.46 -12.56 19.48
C THR A 77 5.75 -13.02 18.05
N PRO A 78 4.76 -13.05 17.14
CA PRO A 78 5.04 -13.44 15.76
C PRO A 78 5.97 -12.42 15.11
N LYS A 79 6.90 -12.90 14.25
CA LYS A 79 7.93 -12.07 13.62
C LYS A 79 7.39 -10.78 13.00
N PRO A 80 6.25 -10.77 12.29
CA PRO A 80 5.68 -9.55 11.70
C PRO A 80 5.31 -8.46 12.71
N LEU A 81 5.02 -8.84 13.96
CA LEU A 81 4.66 -7.92 15.05
C LEU A 81 5.86 -7.49 15.91
N ILE A 82 7.08 -7.90 15.58
CA ILE A 82 8.27 -7.37 16.22
C ILE A 82 8.42 -5.90 15.83
N LYS A 83 8.62 -5.05 16.82
CA LYS A 83 8.80 -3.61 16.60
C LYS A 83 10.20 -3.28 16.08
N VAL A 84 10.23 -2.39 15.09
CA VAL A 84 11.43 -1.71 14.60
C VAL A 84 11.16 -0.22 14.73
N GLY A 85 11.80 0.44 15.68
CA GLY A 85 11.42 1.78 16.08
C GLY A 85 10.09 1.79 16.83
N ASP A 86 9.17 2.59 16.38
CA ASP A 86 7.84 2.81 16.98
C ASP A 86 6.73 1.88 16.45
N LYS A 87 6.95 1.25 15.26
CA LYS A 87 5.97 0.41 14.57
C LYS A 87 6.40 -1.05 14.45
N CYS A 88 5.43 -1.95 14.26
CA CYS A 88 5.71 -3.34 13.88
C CYS A 88 6.24 -3.41 12.44
N ILE A 89 7.05 -4.43 12.13
CA ILE A 89 7.62 -4.61 10.77
C ILE A 89 6.51 -4.66 9.71
N ILE A 90 5.43 -5.39 9.99
CA ILE A 90 4.31 -5.53 9.06
C ILE A 90 3.62 -4.19 8.78
N ASP A 91 3.59 -3.28 9.76
CA ASP A 91 2.92 -1.99 9.62
C ASP A 91 3.61 -1.10 8.58
N TYR A 92 4.94 -1.13 8.50
CA TYR A 92 5.68 -0.41 7.45
C TYR A 92 5.28 -0.88 6.05
N ASN A 93 5.07 -2.20 5.88
CA ASN A 93 4.65 -2.76 4.59
C ASN A 93 3.19 -2.39 4.28
N ILE A 94 2.29 -2.48 5.26
CA ILE A 94 0.88 -2.09 5.09
C ILE A 94 0.76 -0.61 4.75
N ASP A 95 1.39 0.29 5.52
CA ASP A 95 1.36 1.73 5.27
C ASP A 95 1.86 2.07 3.87
N ARG A 96 2.90 1.36 3.41
CA ARG A 96 3.43 1.53 2.06
C ARG A 96 2.43 1.10 1.00
N LEU A 97 1.79 -0.06 1.13
CA LEU A 97 0.76 -0.52 0.20
C LEU A 97 -0.42 0.44 0.15
N LEU A 98 -0.86 0.93 1.31
CA LEU A 98 -1.91 1.94 1.39
C LEU A 98 -1.51 3.25 0.69
N SER A 99 -0.24 3.66 0.80
CA SER A 99 0.25 4.86 0.10
C SER A 99 0.20 4.74 -1.42
N TYR A 100 0.31 3.52 -1.98
CA TYR A 100 0.08 3.23 -3.39
C TYR A 100 -1.39 3.03 -3.75
N GLY A 101 -2.30 3.28 -2.80
CA GLY A 101 -3.74 3.22 -3.00
C GLY A 101 -4.33 1.82 -3.07
N LEU A 102 -3.60 0.80 -2.61
CA LEU A 102 -4.15 -0.54 -2.50
C LEU A 102 -5.20 -0.58 -1.39
N ASN A 103 -6.37 -1.08 -1.71
CA ASN A 103 -7.52 -1.21 -0.80
C ASN A 103 -7.96 -2.66 -0.56
N HIS A 104 -7.33 -3.60 -1.24
CA HIS A 104 -7.56 -5.04 -1.09
C HIS A 104 -6.26 -5.72 -0.64
N ILE A 105 -6.09 -5.83 0.67
CA ILE A 105 -4.89 -6.38 1.30
C ILE A 105 -5.28 -7.56 2.18
N SER A 106 -4.67 -8.71 1.91
CA SER A 106 -4.81 -9.94 2.71
C SER A 106 -3.50 -10.26 3.43
N VAL A 107 -3.60 -10.76 4.65
CA VAL A 107 -2.46 -11.23 5.45
C VAL A 107 -2.69 -12.69 5.82
N THR A 108 -1.88 -13.59 5.28
CA THR A 108 -1.99 -15.01 5.62
C THR A 108 -1.28 -15.32 6.93
N VAL A 109 -1.95 -16.00 7.84
CA VAL A 109 -1.48 -16.24 9.21
C VAL A 109 -1.50 -17.74 9.57
N ASN A 110 -0.58 -18.16 10.43
CA ASN A 110 -0.53 -19.51 11.00
C ASN A 110 0.03 -19.43 12.42
N TYR A 111 1.37 -19.40 12.59
CA TYR A 111 2.02 -19.36 13.90
C TYR A 111 1.67 -18.06 14.64
N LEU A 112 1.14 -18.21 15.87
CA LEU A 112 0.65 -17.10 16.70
C LEU A 112 -0.33 -16.17 15.94
N GLY A 113 -1.10 -16.74 15.01
CA GLY A 113 -1.99 -16.01 14.11
C GLY A 113 -3.02 -15.15 14.83
N ASP A 114 -3.51 -15.58 16.02
CA ASP A 114 -4.47 -14.82 16.83
C ASP A 114 -3.98 -13.41 17.15
N GLN A 115 -2.68 -13.22 17.36
CA GLN A 115 -2.09 -11.91 17.64
C GLN A 115 -2.12 -11.01 16.40
N ILE A 116 -1.91 -11.57 15.21
CA ILE A 116 -1.95 -10.82 13.95
C ILE A 116 -3.40 -10.48 13.59
N GLU A 117 -4.34 -11.39 13.80
CA GLU A 117 -5.77 -11.15 13.62
C GLU A 117 -6.29 -10.04 14.54
N GLU A 118 -5.85 -10.05 15.81
CA GLU A 118 -6.18 -8.99 16.75
C GLU A 118 -5.59 -7.64 16.33
N HIS A 119 -4.35 -7.64 15.83
CA HIS A 119 -3.64 -6.44 15.36
C HIS A 119 -4.34 -5.76 14.17
N PHE A 120 -5.01 -6.53 13.31
CA PHE A 120 -5.76 -6.04 12.15
C PHE A 120 -7.29 -6.09 12.35
N ARG A 121 -7.75 -6.12 13.60
CA ARG A 121 -9.18 -6.11 13.88
C ARG A 121 -9.88 -4.87 13.36
N GLU A 122 -9.24 -3.71 13.50
CA GLU A 122 -9.75 -2.43 13.05
C GLU A 122 -9.21 -2.06 11.66
N GLU A 123 -9.95 -1.22 10.95
CA GLU A 123 -9.52 -0.68 9.66
C GLU A 123 -8.35 0.27 9.83
N ARG A 124 -7.51 0.34 8.80
CA ARG A 124 -6.40 1.30 8.70
C ARG A 124 -6.63 2.21 7.50
N ASP A 125 -6.65 3.51 7.74
CA ASP A 125 -6.94 4.52 6.71
C ASP A 125 -8.20 4.21 5.89
N GLY A 126 -9.23 3.66 6.56
CA GLY A 126 -10.48 3.24 5.93
C GLY A 126 -10.40 1.94 5.11
N VAL A 127 -9.27 1.21 5.19
CA VAL A 127 -9.07 -0.07 4.51
C VAL A 127 -9.09 -1.21 5.51
N LYS A 128 -9.94 -2.21 5.25
CA LYS A 128 -9.99 -3.45 6.02
C LYS A 128 -8.88 -4.39 5.57
N ILE A 129 -7.96 -4.71 6.47
CA ILE A 129 -6.95 -5.75 6.26
C ILE A 129 -7.58 -7.10 6.57
N VAL A 130 -7.64 -7.98 5.58
CA VAL A 130 -8.25 -9.31 5.74
C VAL A 130 -7.20 -10.32 6.19
N THR A 131 -7.40 -10.91 7.36
CA THR A 131 -6.53 -12.01 7.82
C THR A 131 -7.08 -13.35 7.35
N VAL A 132 -6.20 -14.20 6.79
CA VAL A 132 -6.54 -15.49 6.21
C VAL A 132 -5.76 -16.59 6.92
N ARG A 133 -6.44 -17.43 7.68
CA ARG A 133 -5.78 -18.49 8.47
C ARG A 133 -5.49 -19.73 7.64
N GLU A 134 -4.23 -20.13 7.62
CA GLU A 134 -3.83 -21.42 7.04
C GLU A 134 -4.18 -22.55 8.00
N PRO A 135 -4.90 -23.60 7.57
CA PRO A 135 -5.19 -24.77 8.42
C PRO A 135 -3.94 -25.59 8.77
N LYS A 136 -2.93 -25.52 7.92
CA LYS A 136 -1.59 -26.10 8.12
C LYS A 136 -0.57 -25.27 7.33
N TYR A 137 0.68 -25.29 7.76
CA TYR A 137 1.77 -24.64 7.02
C TYR A 137 1.95 -25.28 5.64
N LEU A 138 1.77 -24.50 4.59
CA LEU A 138 1.84 -24.92 3.19
C LEU A 138 3.05 -24.38 2.44
N GLY A 139 4.06 -23.93 3.15
CA GLY A 139 5.22 -23.27 2.57
C GLY A 139 4.97 -21.81 2.25
N THR A 140 5.84 -21.23 1.44
CA THR A 140 5.89 -19.76 1.25
C THR A 140 4.64 -19.22 0.56
N ILE A 141 4.16 -19.85 -0.51
CA ILE A 141 3.07 -19.31 -1.34
C ILE A 141 1.75 -20.09 -1.21
N GLY A 142 1.78 -21.24 -0.56
CA GLY A 142 0.63 -22.13 -0.53
C GLY A 142 -0.61 -21.58 0.18
N SER A 143 -0.44 -20.59 1.04
CA SER A 143 -1.52 -19.95 1.79
C SER A 143 -2.42 -19.04 0.91
N ILE A 144 -1.93 -18.57 -0.23
CA ILE A 144 -2.70 -17.71 -1.14
C ILE A 144 -4.00 -18.37 -1.60
N LYS A 145 -4.02 -19.69 -1.74
CA LYS A 145 -5.21 -20.44 -2.15
C LYS A 145 -6.40 -20.34 -1.17
N PHE A 146 -6.18 -19.84 0.04
CA PHE A 146 -7.23 -19.61 1.02
C PHE A 146 -7.78 -18.18 1.01
N VAL A 147 -7.19 -17.29 0.21
CA VAL A 147 -7.78 -15.99 -0.06
C VAL A 147 -9.02 -16.21 -0.94
N GLU A 148 -10.19 -15.88 -0.40
CA GLU A 148 -11.47 -16.22 -1.03
C GLU A 148 -11.74 -15.41 -2.30
N THR A 149 -11.30 -14.14 -2.34
CA THR A 149 -11.61 -13.23 -3.44
C THR A 149 -10.43 -12.35 -3.77
N PHE A 150 -10.13 -12.25 -5.04
CA PHE A 150 -9.28 -11.21 -5.64
C PHE A 150 -10.16 -10.27 -6.48
N TYR A 151 -9.93 -8.98 -6.35
CA TYR A 151 -10.72 -7.95 -7.01
C TYR A 151 -10.04 -7.40 -8.27
N ASN A 152 -8.73 -7.64 -8.39
CA ASN A 152 -7.91 -7.21 -9.52
C ASN A 152 -7.24 -8.41 -10.20
N ASP A 153 -6.89 -8.26 -11.48
CA ASP A 153 -6.23 -9.33 -12.26
C ASP A 153 -4.76 -9.54 -11.84
N THR A 154 -4.19 -8.59 -11.13
CA THR A 154 -2.80 -8.65 -10.66
C THR A 154 -2.77 -8.72 -9.14
N VAL A 155 -1.94 -9.62 -8.61
CA VAL A 155 -1.75 -9.81 -7.17
C VAL A 155 -0.28 -9.66 -6.82
N LEU A 156 0.03 -8.70 -5.95
CA LEU A 156 1.35 -8.58 -5.34
C LEU A 156 1.46 -9.56 -4.17
N VAL A 157 2.44 -10.45 -4.22
CA VAL A 157 2.72 -11.37 -3.12
C VAL A 157 4.06 -11.04 -2.49
N MET A 158 4.08 -10.83 -1.19
CA MET A 158 5.30 -10.47 -0.48
C MET A 158 5.37 -11.08 0.93
N ASN A 159 6.57 -11.19 1.47
CA ASN A 159 6.75 -11.53 2.87
C ASN A 159 6.39 -10.32 3.75
N SER A 160 5.70 -10.57 4.86
CA SER A 160 5.26 -9.54 5.81
C SER A 160 6.40 -8.92 6.64
N ASP A 161 7.59 -9.51 6.58
CA ASP A 161 8.76 -9.14 7.38
C ASP A 161 9.88 -8.49 6.55
N LEU A 162 9.56 -8.03 5.35
CA LEU A 162 10.49 -7.29 4.51
C LEU A 162 10.60 -5.85 5.01
N PHE A 163 11.84 -5.40 5.16
CA PHE A 163 12.15 -3.99 5.37
C PHE A 163 13.00 -3.53 4.19
N THR A 164 12.39 -2.82 3.27
CA THR A 164 13.01 -2.41 2.00
C THR A 164 12.61 -1.00 1.63
N ASN A 165 13.46 -0.32 0.88
CA ASN A 165 13.19 0.99 0.27
C ASN A 165 12.90 0.88 -1.25
N ILE A 166 12.68 -0.33 -1.76
CA ILE A 166 12.31 -0.53 -3.17
C ILE A 166 10.94 0.13 -3.41
N GLU A 167 10.84 0.97 -4.42
CA GLU A 167 9.56 1.48 -4.92
C GLU A 167 8.84 0.38 -5.70
N ILE A 168 7.51 0.28 -5.53
CA ILE A 168 6.65 -0.72 -6.17
C ILE A 168 6.10 -0.13 -7.48
#